data_14671493fc415014d6943ae53fc1dd7a
#
_entry.id   14671493fc415014d6943ae53fc1dd7a
#
_cell.length_a   1.000
_cell.length_b   1.000
_cell.length_c   1.000
_cell.angle_alpha   90.00
_cell.angle_beta   90.00
_cell.angle_gamma   90.00
#
_symmetry.space_group_name_H-M   'P 1'
#
loop_
_entity.id
_entity.type
_entity.pdbx_description
1 polymer ?
#
loop_
_entity_poly.entity_id
_entity_poly.type
_entity_poly.pdbx_seq_one_letter_code
_entity_poly.pdbx_strand_id
1 'polypeptide(L)' 'MRTEQNPYLVETKNKQTLKFSKIDADNEAADFQQTGKDVEVWHDGILQYRLYGIEQGKLF' A
#
# COMPACT_ATOMS: atom_id res chain seq x y z
N MET A 1 -8.00 17.47 18.09
CA MET A 1 -7.94 17.06 17.70
C MET A 1 -7.99 16.49 17.08
N ARG A 2 -7.86 16.00 16.70
CA ARG A 2 -7.83 15.42 16.10
C ARG A 2 -8.14 14.63 15.59
N THR A 3 -8.15 14.43 15.19
CA THR A 3 -8.56 13.87 14.61
C THR A 3 -8.51 12.81 14.32
N GLU A 4 -8.86 12.08 14.49
CA GLU A 4 -8.79 11.14 14.19
C GLU A 4 -8.85 10.74 13.00
N GLN A 5 -8.09 10.56 12.48
CA GLN A 5 -8.04 10.08 11.28
C GLN A 5 -7.99 8.64 11.27
N ASN A 6 -8.70 7.95 10.44
CA ASN A 6 -8.64 6.51 10.27
C ASN A 6 -7.39 6.18 9.47
N PRO A 7 -6.66 5.17 9.90
CA PRO A 7 -5.44 4.83 9.16
C PRO A 7 -5.75 4.19 7.83
N TYR A 8 -4.76 4.24 6.95
CA TYR A 8 -4.77 3.47 5.73
C TYR A 8 -4.06 2.15 5.99
N LEU A 9 -4.60 1.08 5.47
CA LEU A 9 -3.96 -0.22 5.58
C LEU A 9 -3.29 -0.54 4.25
N VAL A 10 -1.99 -0.76 4.30
CA VAL A 10 -1.23 -1.16 3.13
C VAL A 10 -0.89 -2.62 3.31
N GLU A 11 -1.47 -3.45 2.47
CA GLU A 11 -1.42 -4.89 2.66
C GLU A 11 -0.76 -5.59 1.49
N THR A 12 0.18 -6.47 1.81
CA THR A 12 0.73 -7.37 0.82
C THR A 12 0.35 -8.78 1.26
N LYS A 13 0.76 -9.77 0.50
CA LYS A 13 0.45 -11.15 0.79
C LYS A 13 0.90 -11.55 2.19
N ASN A 14 2.04 -11.05 2.63
CA ASN A 14 2.60 -11.49 3.90
C ASN A 14 2.70 -10.40 4.96
N LYS A 15 2.26 -9.21 4.68
CA LYS A 15 2.52 -8.11 5.59
C LYS A 15 1.42 -7.08 5.54
N GLN A 16 1.12 -6.49 6.67
CA GLN A 16 0.15 -5.41 6.77
C GLN A 16 0.82 -4.26 7.51
N THR A 17 0.65 -3.06 6.98
CA THR A 17 1.24 -1.87 7.56
C THR A 17 0.19 -0.79 7.66
N LEU A 18 0.13 -0.12 8.78
CA LEU A 18 -0.79 1.00 8.95
C LEU A 18 -0.05 2.30 8.75
N LYS A 19 -0.65 3.17 7.97
CA LYS A 19 -0.14 4.52 7.74
C LYS A 19 -1.24 5.51 8.02
N PHE A 20 -0.86 6.68 8.50
CA PHE A 20 -1.84 7.64 8.97
C PHE A 20 -2.03 8.81 8.02
N SER A 21 -1.45 8.75 6.84
CA SER A 21 -1.74 9.73 5.81
C SER A 21 -1.75 9.03 4.46
N LYS A 22 -2.47 9.63 3.54
CA LYS A 22 -2.57 9.07 2.20
C LYS A 22 -1.21 9.04 1.52
N ILE A 23 -0.43 10.11 1.70
CA ILE A 23 0.89 10.19 1.08
C ILE A 23 1.78 9.08 1.57
N ASP A 24 1.78 8.84 2.88
CA ASP A 24 2.60 7.77 3.44
C ASP A 24 2.14 6.42 2.94
N ALA A 25 0.83 6.21 2.86
CA ALA A 25 0.30 4.95 2.36
C ALA A 25 0.70 4.74 0.90
N ASP A 26 0.58 5.79 0.10
CA ASP A 26 0.94 5.69 -1.32
C ASP A 26 2.42 5.39 -1.49
N ASN A 27 3.26 6.02 -0.68
CA ASN A 27 4.70 5.77 -0.75
C ASN A 27 5.03 4.34 -0.36
N GLU A 28 4.40 3.84 0.68
CA GLU A 28 4.62 2.47 1.11
C GLU A 28 4.17 1.49 0.04
N ALA A 29 3.02 1.74 -0.56
CA ALA A 29 2.49 0.87 -1.60
C ALA A 29 3.42 0.85 -2.80
N ALA A 30 3.94 2.02 -3.19
CA ALA A 30 4.86 2.11 -4.31
C ALA A 30 6.14 1.34 -4.03
N ASP A 31 6.64 1.42 -2.81
CA ASP A 31 7.85 0.69 -2.44
C ASP A 31 7.64 -0.81 -2.57
N PHE A 32 6.51 -1.32 -2.08
CA PHE A 32 6.22 -2.73 -2.23
C PHE A 32 6.11 -3.13 -3.69
N GLN A 33 5.45 -2.30 -4.48
CA GLN A 33 5.28 -2.60 -5.88
C GLN A 33 6.63 -2.69 -6.59
N GLN A 34 7.54 -1.79 -6.26
CA GLN A 34 8.85 -1.76 -6.87
C GLN A 34 9.67 -3.01 -6.55
N THR A 35 9.36 -3.66 -5.45
CA THR A 35 10.07 -4.88 -5.06
C THR A 35 9.35 -6.13 -5.56
N GLY A 36 8.37 -5.97 -6.43
CA GLY A 36 7.71 -7.11 -7.04
C GLY A 36 6.53 -7.67 -6.26
N LYS A 37 6.03 -6.91 -5.29
CA LYS A 37 4.92 -7.37 -4.48
C LYS A 37 3.62 -6.74 -4.91
N ASP A 38 2.57 -7.53 -4.96
CA ASP A 38 1.23 -6.99 -5.15
C ASP A 38 0.80 -6.36 -3.84
N VAL A 39 0.13 -5.24 -3.94
CA VAL A 39 -0.23 -4.50 -2.74
C VAL A 39 -1.63 -3.94 -2.88
N GLU A 40 -2.37 -3.91 -1.77
CA GLU A 40 -3.69 -3.31 -1.70
C GLU A 40 -3.66 -2.21 -0.65
N VAL A 41 -4.34 -1.12 -0.94
CA VAL A 41 -4.47 -0.03 0.00
C VAL A 41 -5.93 0.13 0.36
N TRP A 42 -6.20 0.06 1.65
CA TRP A 42 -7.54 0.13 2.20
C TRP A 42 -7.67 1.33 3.11
N HIS A 43 -8.85 1.89 3.18
CA HIS A 43 -9.13 2.99 4.09
C HIS A 43 -10.57 2.84 4.55
N ASP A 44 -10.77 2.84 5.87
CA ASP A 44 -12.10 2.68 6.43
C ASP A 44 -12.78 1.40 5.97
N GLY A 45 -12.02 0.35 5.76
CA GLY A 45 -12.57 -0.92 5.32
C GLY A 45 -12.93 -0.97 3.85
N ILE A 46 -12.59 0.07 3.11
CA ILE A 46 -12.90 0.15 1.69
C ILE A 46 -11.63 0.12 0.89
N LEU A 47 -11.56 -0.78 -0.07
CA LEU A 47 -10.39 -0.89 -0.93
C LEU A 47 -10.27 0.38 -1.76
N GLN A 48 -9.12 1.04 -1.67
CA GLN A 48 -8.87 2.25 -2.41
C GLN A 48 -8.30 1.94 -3.79
N TYR A 49 -7.31 1.07 -3.81
CA TYR A 49 -6.72 0.65 -5.08
C TYR A 49 -5.82 -0.54 -4.84
N ARG A 50 -5.42 -1.16 -5.93
CA ARG A 50 -4.54 -2.31 -5.90
C ARG A 50 -3.44 -2.07 -6.92
N LEU A 51 -2.22 -2.38 -6.54
CA LEU A 51 -1.08 -2.30 -7.43
C LEU A 51 -0.50 -3.69 -7.61
N TYR A 52 -0.06 -3.97 -8.82
CA TYR A 52 0.54 -5.27 -9.10
C TYR A 52 2.05 -5.09 -9.15
N GLY A 53 2.75 -6.05 -8.58
CA GLY A 53 4.19 -5.97 -8.46
C GLY A 53 4.88 -5.87 -9.80
N ILE A 54 5.94 -5.07 -9.84
CA ILE A 54 6.76 -4.94 -11.02
C ILE A 54 7.89 -5.93 -10.89
N GLU A 55 8.03 -6.81 -11.88
CA GLU A 55 9.08 -7.81 -11.79
C GLU A 55 10.36 -7.23 -12.30
N GLN A 56 11.28 -7.04 -11.39
CA GLN A 56 12.55 -6.46 -11.73
C GLN A 56 13.38 -7.48 -12.52
N GLY A 57 14.06 -7.02 -13.55
CA GLY A 57 14.95 -7.88 -14.27
C GLY A 57 14.31 -8.78 -15.30
N LYS A 58 13.03 -8.64 -15.52
CA LYS A 58 12.34 -9.49 -16.47
C LYS A 58 12.12 -8.77 -17.77
N LEU A 59 13.02 -8.07 -18.19
CA LEU A 59 12.85 -7.36 -19.40
C LEU A 59 13.12 -8.15 -20.56
N PHE A 60 13.15 -8.64 -20.60
CA PHE A 60 13.43 -9.15 -21.66
C PHE A 60 13.83 -9.55 -21.89
#